data_7f780b945e2cefda0f76d96d0be200a9
#
_entry.id   7f780b945e2cefda0f76d96d0be200a9
#
_cell.length_a   1.000
_cell.length_b   1.000
_cell.length_c   1.000
_cell.angle_alpha   90.00
_cell.angle_beta   90.00
_cell.angle_gamma   90.00
#
_symmetry.space_group_name_H-M   'P 1'
#
loop_
_entity.id
_entity.type
_entity.pdbx_description
1 polymer ?
#
loop_
_entity_poly.entity_id
_entity_poly.type
_entity_poly.pdbx_seq_one_letter_code
_entity_poly.pdbx_strand_id
1 'polypeptide(L)'
;MPNILFLCTGNAARSVMATTMMRSERPECNIRGAGTFSISGLPMSQRTRTALAKFNLSDPNHKSHQLEEQDCEWADLIIIFEREHQEYISRHHANSLSKVSSLPRISRELQKTNESLSTRLDKLRLAEKNFEQWEEVIDPAGGDQGIFDSCAQEINSLVHELALRL
;
A
#
# COMPACT_ATOMS: atom_id res chain seq x y z
N MET A 1 -16.86 0.44 -6.71
CA MET A 1 -15.42 0.30 -7.01
C MET A 1 -14.63 1.01 -5.91
N PRO A 2 -13.87 0.29 -5.11
CA PRO A 2 -13.19 0.89 -3.98
C PRO A 2 -12.00 1.76 -4.43
N ASN A 3 -11.75 2.81 -3.66
CA ASN A 3 -10.60 3.67 -3.75
C ASN A 3 -9.54 3.19 -2.76
N ILE A 4 -8.41 2.68 -3.24
CA ILE A 4 -7.35 2.11 -2.42
C ILE A 4 -6.08 2.94 -2.56
N LEU A 5 -5.52 3.35 -1.42
CA LEU A 5 -4.28 4.11 -1.34
C LEU A 5 -3.19 3.24 -0.71
N PHE A 6 -2.08 3.05 -1.41
CA PHE A 6 -0.87 2.45 -0.85
C PHE A 6 0.08 3.55 -0.39
N LEU A 7 0.44 3.53 0.89
CA LEU A 7 1.26 4.55 1.54
C LEU A 7 2.57 3.95 2.05
N CYS A 8 3.68 4.43 1.55
CA CYS A 8 5.00 4.14 2.12
C CYS A 8 5.74 5.44 2.49
N THR A 9 7.05 5.42 2.63
CA THR A 9 7.81 6.63 3.00
C THR A 9 8.05 7.52 1.79
N GLY A 10 8.79 7.03 0.79
CA GLY A 10 9.23 7.85 -0.35
C GLY A 10 8.35 7.78 -1.59
N ASN A 11 7.38 6.88 -1.63
CA ASN A 11 6.59 6.59 -2.83
C ASN A 11 7.48 6.28 -4.07
N ALA A 12 8.53 5.52 -3.83
CA ALA A 12 9.52 5.15 -4.85
C ALA A 12 9.73 3.63 -4.99
N ALA A 13 9.31 2.83 -4.01
CA ALA A 13 9.47 1.38 -4.00
C ALA A 13 8.20 0.64 -3.57
N ARG A 14 7.97 0.43 -2.27
CA ARG A 14 6.90 -0.45 -1.75
C ARG A 14 5.51 -0.07 -2.24
N SER A 15 5.10 1.18 -2.09
CA SER A 15 3.79 1.64 -2.56
C SER A 15 3.67 1.61 -4.08
N VAL A 16 4.76 1.84 -4.80
CA VAL A 16 4.79 1.76 -6.27
C VAL A 16 4.59 0.32 -6.74
N MET A 17 5.30 -0.64 -6.12
CA MET A 17 5.14 -2.06 -6.40
C MET A 17 3.70 -2.51 -6.16
N ALA A 18 3.16 -2.22 -4.98
CA ALA A 18 1.81 -2.61 -4.61
C ALA A 18 0.74 -1.97 -5.50
N THR A 19 0.87 -0.68 -5.81
CA THR A 19 -0.05 0.03 -6.71
C THR A 19 -0.08 -0.59 -8.11
N THR A 20 1.10 -0.85 -8.68
CA THR A 20 1.23 -1.42 -10.02
C THR A 20 0.68 -2.84 -10.07
N MET A 21 0.99 -3.66 -9.06
CA MET A 21 0.49 -5.03 -8.95
C MET A 21 -1.03 -5.08 -8.77
N MET A 22 -1.58 -4.24 -7.85
CA MET A 22 -3.02 -4.22 -7.60
C MET A 22 -3.81 -3.74 -8.81
N ARG A 23 -3.31 -2.76 -9.56
CA ARG A 23 -3.94 -2.33 -10.82
C ARG A 23 -4.03 -3.46 -11.84
N SER A 24 -3.05 -4.35 -11.87
CA SER A 24 -3.05 -5.53 -12.73
C SER A 24 -4.05 -6.59 -12.27
N GLU A 25 -4.14 -6.83 -10.96
CA GLU A 25 -5.05 -7.83 -10.38
C GLU A 25 -6.52 -7.36 -10.36
N ARG A 26 -6.75 -6.07 -10.09
CA ARG A 26 -8.08 -5.49 -9.93
C ARG A 26 -8.23 -4.18 -10.73
N PRO A 27 -8.28 -4.29 -12.08
CA PRO A 27 -8.33 -3.11 -12.94
C PRO A 27 -9.59 -2.24 -12.77
N GLU A 28 -10.63 -2.80 -12.14
CA GLU A 28 -11.86 -2.07 -11.83
C GLU A 28 -11.74 -1.19 -10.57
N CYS A 29 -10.73 -1.41 -9.74
CA CYS A 29 -10.50 -0.57 -8.55
C CYS A 29 -9.75 0.71 -8.90
N ASN A 30 -10.00 1.77 -8.12
CA ASN A 30 -9.23 3.01 -8.22
C ASN A 30 -8.03 2.91 -7.28
N ILE A 31 -6.83 2.83 -7.83
CA ILE A 31 -5.61 2.59 -7.05
C ILE A 31 -4.66 3.77 -7.17
N ARG A 32 -4.19 4.30 -6.03
CA ARG A 32 -3.18 5.36 -5.93
C ARG A 32 -2.06 4.98 -4.98
N GLY A 33 -0.93 5.67 -5.09
CA GLY A 33 0.18 5.57 -4.16
C GLY A 33 0.59 6.96 -3.67
N ALA A 34 1.10 7.03 -2.43
CA ALA A 34 1.64 8.23 -1.83
C ALA A 34 2.79 7.90 -0.87
N GLY A 35 3.50 8.91 -0.41
CA GLY A 35 4.55 8.80 0.60
C GLY A 35 4.31 9.72 1.79
N THR A 36 4.75 9.29 2.95
CA THR A 36 4.71 10.11 4.18
C THR A 36 5.79 11.19 4.18
N PHE A 37 6.91 10.92 3.51
CA PHE A 37 8.04 11.83 3.33
C PHE A 37 8.58 11.69 1.90
N SER A 38 7.92 12.32 0.96
CA SER A 38 8.18 12.22 -0.47
C SER A 38 8.40 13.60 -1.08
N ILE A 39 9.30 13.66 -2.06
CA ILE A 39 9.40 14.81 -2.96
C ILE A 39 8.52 14.50 -4.16
N SER A 40 7.46 15.30 -4.36
CA SER A 40 6.50 15.07 -5.43
C SER A 40 7.13 15.23 -6.82
N GLY A 41 6.72 14.39 -7.76
CA GLY A 41 7.11 14.48 -9.16
C GLY A 41 8.36 13.67 -9.56
N LEU A 42 8.95 12.89 -8.66
CA LEU A 42 10.11 12.05 -8.98
C LEU A 42 9.68 10.69 -9.57
N PRO A 43 10.49 10.11 -10.46
CA PRO A 43 10.26 8.75 -10.95
C PRO A 43 10.52 7.72 -9.85
N MET A 44 10.04 6.49 -10.05
CA MET A 44 10.44 5.38 -9.19
C MET A 44 11.93 5.08 -9.29
N SER A 45 12.49 4.42 -8.29
CA SER A 45 13.87 3.97 -8.33
C SER A 45 14.11 2.97 -9.47
N GLN A 46 15.34 2.95 -10.01
CA GLN A 46 15.70 2.01 -11.07
C GLN A 46 15.54 0.54 -10.61
N ARG A 47 15.87 0.26 -9.34
CA ARG A 47 15.73 -1.09 -8.77
C ARG A 47 14.25 -1.51 -8.64
N THR A 48 13.37 -0.59 -8.33
CA THR A 48 11.91 -0.83 -8.36
C THR A 48 11.44 -1.19 -9.77
N ARG A 49 11.88 -0.43 -10.76
CA ARG A 49 11.54 -0.68 -12.17
C ARG A 49 12.01 -2.07 -12.62
N THR A 50 13.23 -2.44 -12.28
CA THR A 50 13.81 -3.76 -12.59
C THR A 50 13.05 -4.88 -11.89
N ALA A 51 12.69 -4.71 -10.63
CA ALA A 51 11.91 -5.69 -9.87
C ALA A 51 10.51 -5.91 -10.47
N LEU A 52 9.81 -4.84 -10.83
CA LEU A 52 8.48 -4.92 -11.49
C LEU A 52 8.56 -5.62 -12.84
N ALA A 53 9.62 -5.38 -13.62
CA ALA A 53 9.80 -5.99 -14.93
C ALA A 53 9.85 -7.53 -14.86
N LYS A 54 10.30 -8.11 -13.74
CA LYS A 54 10.31 -9.57 -13.52
C LYS A 54 8.91 -10.17 -13.39
N PHE A 55 7.91 -9.34 -13.12
CA PHE A 55 6.48 -9.71 -13.12
C PHE A 55 5.77 -9.28 -14.41
N ASN A 56 6.50 -8.84 -15.43
CA ASN A 56 5.98 -8.24 -16.65
C ASN A 56 5.12 -7.00 -16.37
N LEU A 57 5.45 -6.24 -15.33
CA LEU A 57 4.77 -5.04 -14.93
C LEU A 57 5.65 -3.81 -15.13
N SER A 58 5.02 -2.68 -15.45
CA SER A 58 5.67 -1.39 -15.56
C SER A 58 4.70 -0.25 -15.27
N ASP A 59 5.22 0.84 -14.73
CA ASP A 59 4.51 2.12 -14.61
C ASP A 59 5.47 3.25 -15.01
N PRO A 60 5.72 3.45 -16.32
CA PRO A 60 6.70 4.42 -16.80
C PRO A 60 6.32 5.86 -16.49
N ASN A 61 5.03 6.13 -16.21
CA ASN A 61 4.51 7.46 -15.90
C ASN A 61 4.43 7.73 -14.40
N HIS A 62 4.90 6.81 -13.57
CA HIS A 62 4.89 7.01 -12.12
C HIS A 62 5.62 8.30 -11.75
N LYS A 63 4.97 9.09 -10.91
CA LYS A 63 5.55 10.23 -10.22
C LYS A 63 5.22 10.12 -8.74
N SER A 64 6.24 10.28 -7.91
CA SER A 64 6.06 10.29 -6.46
C SER A 64 5.12 11.41 -6.03
N HIS A 65 4.34 11.15 -4.99
CA HIS A 65 3.33 12.05 -4.46
C HIS A 65 3.42 12.07 -2.93
N GLN A 66 3.53 13.28 -2.35
CA GLN A 66 3.42 13.45 -0.90
C GLN A 66 1.97 13.29 -0.47
N LEU A 67 1.72 12.51 0.58
CA LEU A 67 0.38 12.34 1.13
C LEU A 67 -0.22 13.67 1.57
N GLU A 68 -1.46 13.91 1.15
CA GLU A 68 -2.26 15.07 1.50
C GLU A 68 -3.59 14.63 2.14
N GLU A 69 -4.27 15.54 2.84
CA GLU A 69 -5.58 15.27 3.46
C GLU A 69 -6.61 14.75 2.44
N GLN A 70 -6.60 15.33 1.25
CA GLN A 70 -7.52 14.93 0.18
C GLN A 70 -7.32 13.47 -0.27
N ASP A 71 -6.10 12.94 -0.18
CA ASP A 71 -5.83 11.52 -0.48
C ASP A 71 -6.47 10.62 0.58
N CYS A 72 -6.36 11.03 1.84
CA CYS A 72 -6.98 10.33 2.94
C CYS A 72 -8.52 10.36 2.84
N GLU A 73 -9.10 11.49 2.48
CA GLU A 73 -10.55 11.62 2.27
C GLU A 73 -11.03 10.75 1.09
N TRP A 74 -10.28 10.75 0.00
CA TRP A 74 -10.59 9.98 -1.20
C TRP A 74 -10.56 8.47 -0.97
N ALA A 75 -9.64 7.96 -0.15
CA ALA A 75 -9.44 6.53 0.03
C ALA A 75 -10.55 5.88 0.86
N ASP A 76 -11.04 4.73 0.42
CA ASP A 76 -11.87 3.83 1.23
C ASP A 76 -11.01 2.92 2.10
N LEU A 77 -9.79 2.64 1.67
CA LEU A 77 -8.79 1.83 2.38
C LEU A 77 -7.40 2.42 2.15
N ILE A 78 -6.65 2.63 3.24
CA ILE A 78 -5.26 3.06 3.22
C ILE A 78 -4.39 1.90 3.69
N ILE A 79 -3.47 1.47 2.84
CA ILE A 79 -2.61 0.31 3.08
C ILE A 79 -1.19 0.78 3.33
N ILE A 80 -0.65 0.41 4.48
CA ILE A 80 0.69 0.79 4.95
C ILE A 80 1.62 -0.42 5.05
N PHE A 81 2.92 -0.18 5.26
CA PHE A 81 3.95 -1.22 5.21
C PHE A 81 4.79 -1.32 6.49
N GLU A 82 4.72 -0.31 7.37
CA GLU A 82 5.48 -0.30 8.62
C GLU A 82 4.83 0.61 9.67
N ARG A 83 5.28 0.48 10.92
CA ARG A 83 4.75 1.21 12.08
C ARG A 83 4.78 2.73 11.88
N GLU A 84 5.86 3.27 11.33
CA GLU A 84 6.02 4.72 11.13
C GLU A 84 4.94 5.32 10.25
N HIS A 85 4.42 4.56 9.29
CA HIS A 85 3.31 5.01 8.45
C HIS A 85 2.02 5.16 9.26
N GLN A 86 1.73 4.21 10.17
CA GLN A 86 0.58 4.32 11.07
C GLN A 86 0.72 5.50 12.01
N GLU A 87 1.90 5.70 12.57
CA GLU A 87 2.19 6.84 13.45
C GLU A 87 2.02 8.18 12.72
N TYR A 88 2.46 8.26 11.47
CA TYR A 88 2.26 9.44 10.63
C TYR A 88 0.77 9.76 10.45
N ILE A 89 -0.04 8.78 10.08
CA ILE A 89 -1.49 8.94 9.96
C ILE A 89 -2.09 9.36 11.31
N SER A 90 -1.69 8.75 12.40
CA SER A 90 -2.18 9.07 13.74
C SER A 90 -1.91 10.53 14.14
N ARG A 91 -0.76 11.08 13.73
CA ARG A 91 -0.39 12.48 14.05
C ARG A 91 -1.05 13.50 13.13
N HIS A 92 -1.19 13.19 11.85
CA HIS A 92 -1.56 14.17 10.82
C HIS A 92 -2.96 13.97 10.23
N HIS A 93 -3.49 12.74 10.30
CA HIS A 93 -4.73 12.33 9.66
C HIS A 93 -5.54 11.36 10.54
N ALA A 94 -5.64 11.65 11.84
CA ALA A 94 -6.21 10.75 12.85
C ALA A 94 -7.62 10.24 12.51
N ASN A 95 -8.43 11.06 11.84
CA ASN A 95 -9.79 10.68 11.41
C ASN A 95 -9.81 9.51 10.40
N SER A 96 -8.68 9.19 9.80
CA SER A 96 -8.57 8.12 8.81
C SER A 96 -8.15 6.76 9.39
N LEU A 97 -7.84 6.69 10.70
CA LEU A 97 -7.33 5.45 11.32
C LEU A 97 -8.25 4.25 11.18
N SER A 98 -9.57 4.45 11.12
CA SER A 98 -10.54 3.36 10.96
C SER A 98 -10.44 2.63 9.61
N LYS A 99 -9.75 3.22 8.64
CA LYS A 99 -9.55 2.65 7.29
C LYS A 99 -8.08 2.42 6.95
N VAL A 100 -7.19 2.41 7.95
CA VAL A 100 -5.76 2.16 7.79
C VAL A 100 -5.41 0.75 8.25
N SER A 101 -4.76 -0.03 7.40
CA SER A 101 -4.25 -1.35 7.74
C SER A 101 -2.91 -1.62 7.06
N SER A 102 -2.06 -2.42 7.69
CA SER A 102 -0.89 -2.95 7.00
C SER A 102 -1.30 -3.90 5.87
N LEU A 103 -0.46 -4.00 4.83
CA LEU A 103 -0.70 -4.95 3.75
C LEU A 103 -0.77 -6.40 4.26
N PRO A 104 0.14 -6.89 5.14
CA PRO A 104 0.03 -8.23 5.68
C PRO A 104 -1.28 -8.48 6.46
N ARG A 105 -1.71 -7.53 7.29
CA ARG A 105 -2.94 -7.67 8.08
C ARG A 105 -4.17 -7.73 7.19
N ILE A 106 -4.35 -6.75 6.31
CA ILE A 106 -5.56 -6.68 5.48
C ILE A 106 -5.67 -7.87 4.53
N SER A 107 -4.54 -8.37 4.03
CA SER A 107 -4.50 -9.56 3.17
C SER A 107 -4.94 -10.83 3.88
N ARG A 108 -4.80 -10.90 5.21
CA ARG A 108 -5.21 -12.06 6.02
C ARG A 108 -6.59 -11.92 6.64
N GLU A 109 -6.91 -10.73 7.16
CA GLU A 109 -8.08 -10.54 8.03
C GLU A 109 -9.33 -10.05 7.31
N LEU A 110 -9.20 -9.41 6.13
CA LEU A 110 -10.37 -8.97 5.39
C LEU A 110 -11.22 -10.17 4.96
N GLN A 111 -12.46 -10.24 5.45
CA GLN A 111 -13.35 -11.33 5.11
C GLN A 111 -13.89 -11.18 3.68
N LYS A 112 -13.90 -12.27 2.92
CA LYS A 112 -14.52 -12.33 1.60
C LYS A 112 -16.03 -12.57 1.76
N THR A 113 -16.79 -11.50 1.70
CA THR A 113 -18.26 -11.54 1.81
C THR A 113 -18.87 -10.61 0.76
N ASN A 114 -20.20 -10.68 0.60
CA ASN A 114 -20.93 -9.77 -0.29
C ASN A 114 -21.22 -8.39 0.35
N GLU A 115 -20.75 -8.16 1.57
CA GLU A 115 -20.91 -6.87 2.24
C GLU A 115 -20.00 -5.80 1.60
N SER A 116 -20.38 -4.53 1.78
CA SER A 116 -19.53 -3.42 1.32
C SER A 116 -18.15 -3.46 1.97
N LEU A 117 -17.14 -2.90 1.31
CA LEU A 117 -15.80 -2.80 1.88
C LEU A 117 -15.84 -2.06 3.22
N SER A 118 -16.58 -0.96 3.31
CA SER A 118 -16.73 -0.19 4.55
C SER A 118 -17.23 -1.06 5.70
N THR A 119 -18.31 -1.81 5.50
CA THR A 119 -18.87 -2.72 6.53
C THR A 119 -17.85 -3.76 6.98
N ARG A 120 -17.09 -4.32 6.03
CA ARG A 120 -16.05 -5.32 6.35
C ARG A 120 -14.88 -4.72 7.12
N LEU A 121 -14.49 -3.48 6.81
CA LEU A 121 -13.44 -2.75 7.54
C LEU A 121 -13.89 -2.38 8.96
N ASP A 122 -15.13 -1.94 9.13
CA ASP A 122 -15.69 -1.63 10.46
C ASP A 122 -15.61 -2.82 11.41
N LYS A 123 -15.85 -4.02 10.91
CA LYS A 123 -15.74 -5.27 11.69
C LYS A 123 -14.31 -5.55 12.16
N LEU A 124 -13.31 -5.07 11.44
CA LEU A 124 -11.91 -5.25 11.81
C LEU A 124 -11.46 -4.32 12.94
N ARG A 125 -12.20 -3.23 13.22
CA ARG A 125 -11.89 -2.26 14.27
C ARG A 125 -10.44 -1.76 14.19
N LEU A 126 -10.01 -1.37 12.98
CA LEU A 126 -8.60 -1.07 12.67
C LEU A 126 -8.02 0.06 13.54
N ALA A 127 -8.81 1.08 13.90
CA ALA A 127 -8.36 2.18 14.73
C ALA A 127 -7.93 1.75 16.15
N GLU A 128 -8.38 0.59 16.61
CA GLU A 128 -8.07 0.06 17.94
C GLU A 128 -6.88 -0.91 17.93
N LYS A 129 -6.34 -1.23 16.76
CA LYS A 129 -5.24 -2.19 16.61
C LYS A 129 -3.89 -1.52 16.71
N ASN A 130 -3.00 -2.13 17.51
CA ASN A 130 -1.60 -1.76 17.53
C ASN A 130 -0.86 -2.47 16.37
N PHE A 131 0.09 -1.78 15.77
CA PHE A 131 0.96 -2.35 14.76
C PHE A 131 1.90 -3.39 15.40
N GLU A 132 1.91 -4.61 14.86
CA GLU A 132 2.74 -5.71 15.32
C GLU A 132 3.90 -5.96 14.35
N GLN A 133 4.99 -6.55 14.84
CA GLN A 133 6.21 -6.76 14.05
C GLN A 133 5.97 -7.59 12.77
N TRP A 134 5.07 -8.58 12.80
CA TRP A 134 4.74 -9.40 11.64
C TRP A 134 4.04 -8.64 10.50
N GLU A 135 3.56 -7.45 10.78
CA GLU A 135 2.90 -6.57 9.81
C GLU A 135 3.89 -5.75 8.97
N GLU A 136 5.16 -5.76 9.34
CA GLU A 136 6.17 -4.99 8.64
C GLU A 136 6.55 -5.62 7.31
N VAL A 137 6.53 -4.81 6.26
CA VAL A 137 7.20 -5.08 4.99
C VAL A 137 8.45 -4.21 4.95
N ILE A 138 9.61 -4.84 5.07
CA ILE A 138 10.89 -4.14 5.22
C ILE A 138 11.17 -3.23 4.02
N ASP A 139 11.61 -2.00 4.30
CA ASP A 139 12.00 -1.05 3.26
C ASP A 139 13.25 -1.54 2.52
N PRO A 140 13.20 -1.73 1.19
CA PRO A 140 14.34 -2.17 0.40
C PRO A 140 15.37 -1.05 0.17
N ALA A 141 15.05 0.20 0.52
CA ALA A 141 15.91 1.36 0.28
C ALA A 141 17.32 1.13 0.88
N GLY A 142 18.35 1.45 0.10
CA GLY A 142 19.74 1.20 0.46
C GLY A 142 20.23 -0.21 0.18
N GLY A 143 19.34 -1.15 -0.15
CA GLY A 143 19.69 -2.52 -0.54
C GLY A 143 20.09 -2.67 -2.01
N ASP A 144 20.60 -3.84 -2.36
CA ASP A 144 20.91 -4.21 -3.73
C ASP A 144 19.65 -4.66 -4.49
N GLN A 145 19.81 -5.05 -5.77
CA GLN A 145 18.68 -5.51 -6.58
C GLN A 145 17.99 -6.75 -6.00
N GLY A 146 18.74 -7.69 -5.39
CA GLY A 146 18.18 -8.88 -4.77
C GLY A 146 17.23 -8.56 -3.63
N ILE A 147 17.51 -7.53 -2.83
CA ILE A 147 16.64 -7.06 -1.75
C ILE A 147 15.37 -6.43 -2.33
N PHE A 148 15.45 -5.64 -3.39
CA PHE A 148 14.29 -5.10 -4.09
C PHE A 148 13.43 -6.22 -4.70
N ASP A 149 14.05 -7.22 -5.31
CA ASP A 149 13.34 -8.36 -5.89
C ASP A 149 12.59 -9.18 -4.82
N SER A 150 13.21 -9.42 -3.67
CA SER A 150 12.59 -10.11 -2.54
C SER A 150 11.40 -9.32 -1.98
N CYS A 151 11.55 -8.00 -1.85
CA CYS A 151 10.46 -7.11 -1.44
C CYS A 151 9.30 -7.17 -2.44
N ALA A 152 9.58 -7.10 -3.72
CA ALA A 152 8.56 -7.19 -4.78
C ALA A 152 7.83 -8.53 -4.74
N GLN A 153 8.53 -9.63 -4.50
CA GLN A 153 7.93 -10.96 -4.40
C GLN A 153 7.00 -11.07 -3.19
N GLU A 154 7.40 -10.56 -2.03
CA GLU A 154 6.56 -10.50 -0.83
C GLU A 154 5.29 -9.67 -1.08
N ILE A 155 5.45 -8.45 -1.61
CA ILE A 155 4.33 -7.57 -1.92
C ILE A 155 3.40 -8.21 -2.94
N ASN A 156 3.93 -8.85 -3.97
CA ASN A 156 3.11 -9.51 -4.99
C ASN A 156 2.22 -10.61 -4.39
N SER A 157 2.77 -11.44 -3.51
CA SER A 157 1.99 -12.48 -2.83
C SER A 157 0.87 -11.89 -1.95
N LEU A 158 1.18 -10.83 -1.19
CA LEU A 158 0.20 -10.17 -0.31
C LEU A 158 -0.87 -9.42 -1.12
N VAL A 159 -0.50 -8.76 -2.20
CA VAL A 159 -1.44 -8.08 -3.10
C VAL A 159 -2.38 -9.10 -3.76
N HIS A 160 -1.87 -10.23 -4.22
CA HIS A 160 -2.70 -11.29 -4.78
C HIS A 160 -3.73 -11.81 -3.76
N GLU A 161 -3.31 -12.10 -2.53
CA GLU A 161 -4.22 -12.53 -1.45
C GLU A 161 -5.30 -11.49 -1.16
N LEU A 162 -4.92 -10.20 -1.11
CA LEU A 162 -5.88 -9.12 -0.92
C LEU A 162 -6.84 -9.00 -2.10
N ALA A 163 -6.35 -9.11 -3.33
CA ALA A 163 -7.18 -9.02 -4.53
C ALA A 163 -8.29 -10.07 -4.56
N LEU A 164 -8.02 -11.27 -4.05
CA LEU A 164 -9.03 -12.34 -3.93
C LEU A 164 -10.14 -12.03 -2.91
N ARG A 165 -9.93 -11.05 -2.04
CA ARG A 165 -10.85 -10.66 -0.96
C ARG A 165 -11.61 -9.37 -1.26
N LEU A 166 -11.12 -8.55 -2.19
CA LEU A 166 -11.78 -7.33 -2.62
C LEU A 166 -12.95 -7.63 -3.58
#